data_0c161cb8b6bfab62f3ce2e8fe2804f7b
#
_entry.id   0c161cb8b6bfab62f3ce2e8fe2804f7b
#
_cell.length_a   1.000
_cell.length_b   1.000
_cell.length_c   1.000
_cell.angle_alpha   90.00
_cell.angle_beta   90.00
_cell.angle_gamma   90.00
#
_symmetry.space_group_name_H-M   'P 1'
#
loop_
_entity.id
_entity.type
_entity.pdbx_description
1 polymer ?
#
loop_
_entity_poly.entity_id
_entity_poly.type
_entity_poly.pdbx_seq_one_letter_code
_entity_poly.pdbx_strand_id
1 'polypeptide(L)'
;FKALCIPVLIVVKPVLGNVNHAVLTSYYCQKEGIPVLGFLVNGWDENKAGDLEKGNLYYYEKLTGLPILGKLPVLTEAEMNDPKVLAAITEKHVQLDRILKLAEQYA
;
A
#
# COMPACT_ATOMS: atom_id res chain seq x y z
N PHE A 1 -14.03 0.39 -11.54
CA PHE A 1 -14.01 0.97 -10.18
C PHE A 1 -14.77 2.27 -10.10
N LYS A 2 -14.61 3.14 -11.11
CA LYS A 2 -15.31 4.42 -11.15
C LYS A 2 -16.84 4.23 -11.16
N ALA A 3 -17.34 3.34 -11.98
CA ALA A 3 -18.77 3.08 -12.11
C ALA A 3 -19.38 2.45 -10.85
N LEU A 4 -18.56 1.73 -10.08
CA LEU A 4 -18.99 1.06 -8.86
C LEU A 4 -18.79 1.91 -7.61
N CYS A 5 -18.12 3.06 -7.72
CA CYS A 5 -17.77 3.93 -6.58
C CYS A 5 -16.98 3.18 -5.49
N ILE A 6 -16.16 2.22 -5.88
CA ILE A 6 -15.37 1.41 -4.95
C ILE A 6 -14.02 2.09 -4.71
N PRO A 7 -13.63 2.37 -3.44
CA PRO A 7 -12.31 2.88 -3.15
C PRO A 7 -11.24 1.81 -3.40
N VAL A 8 -10.03 2.25 -3.77
CA VAL A 8 -8.93 1.35 -4.10
C VAL A 8 -7.75 1.54 -3.17
N LEU A 9 -7.01 0.47 -2.95
CA LEU A 9 -5.76 0.44 -2.22
C LEU A 9 -4.67 0.05 -3.21
N ILE A 10 -3.64 0.89 -3.37
CA ILE A 10 -2.59 0.65 -4.35
C ILE A 10 -1.47 -0.16 -3.70
N VAL A 11 -1.21 -1.34 -4.24
CA VAL A 11 -0.12 -2.21 -3.77
C VAL A 11 1.14 -1.90 -4.57
N VAL A 12 2.23 -1.61 -3.88
CA VAL A 12 3.51 -1.25 -4.49
C VAL A 12 4.63 -2.15 -3.99
N LYS A 13 5.69 -2.30 -4.79
CA LYS A 13 6.91 -2.99 -4.38
C LYS A 13 7.98 -1.95 -4.06
N PRO A 14 8.84 -2.18 -3.04
CA PRO A 14 9.88 -1.22 -2.67
C PRO A 14 11.10 -1.33 -3.59
N VAL A 15 10.89 -1.14 -4.89
CA VAL A 15 11.97 -1.22 -5.89
C VAL A 15 12.07 0.09 -6.65
N LEU A 16 13.24 0.32 -7.24
CA LEU A 16 13.51 1.52 -8.03
C LEU A 16 12.53 1.62 -9.21
N GLY A 17 11.99 2.83 -9.42
CA GLY A 17 11.05 3.10 -10.51
C GLY A 17 9.59 2.96 -10.12
N ASN A 18 9.26 2.27 -9.04
CA ASN A 18 7.87 2.10 -8.62
C ASN A 18 7.23 3.40 -8.13
N VAL A 19 8.03 4.35 -7.65
CA VAL A 19 7.49 5.66 -7.23
C VAL A 19 6.76 6.33 -8.38
N ASN A 20 7.36 6.36 -9.57
CA ASN A 20 6.73 6.95 -10.75
C ASN A 20 5.43 6.24 -11.12
N HIS A 21 5.43 4.91 -11.11
CA HIS A 21 4.23 4.13 -11.42
C HIS A 21 3.12 4.39 -10.41
N ALA A 22 3.45 4.41 -9.13
CA ALA A 22 2.47 4.65 -8.07
C ALA A 22 1.88 6.06 -8.15
N VAL A 23 2.72 7.06 -8.39
CA VAL A 23 2.28 8.45 -8.52
C VAL A 23 1.37 8.61 -9.72
N LEU A 24 1.73 8.04 -10.88
CA LEU A 24 0.90 8.09 -12.08
C LEU A 24 -0.43 7.38 -11.88
N THR A 25 -0.42 6.22 -11.23
CA THR A 25 -1.65 5.47 -10.95
C THR A 25 -2.57 6.24 -10.03
N SER A 26 -2.04 6.83 -8.95
CA SER A 26 -2.86 7.62 -8.03
C SER A 26 -3.41 8.87 -8.69
N TYR A 27 -2.62 9.52 -9.53
CA TYR A 27 -3.04 10.70 -10.27
C TYR A 27 -4.17 10.36 -11.25
N TYR A 28 -4.06 9.26 -11.97
CA TYR A 28 -5.10 8.78 -12.86
C TYR A 28 -6.40 8.51 -12.09
N CYS A 29 -6.30 7.83 -10.96
CA CYS A 29 -7.48 7.54 -10.13
C CYS A 29 -8.16 8.83 -9.66
N GLN A 30 -7.38 9.80 -9.20
CA GLN A 30 -7.92 11.09 -8.77
C GLN A 30 -8.62 11.83 -9.92
N LYS A 31 -8.01 11.83 -11.10
CA LYS A 31 -8.57 12.47 -12.29
C LYS A 31 -9.90 11.83 -12.71
N GLU A 32 -10.00 10.51 -12.58
CA GLU A 32 -11.21 9.77 -12.96
C GLU A 32 -12.25 9.68 -11.83
N GLY A 33 -11.99 10.34 -10.70
CA GLY A 33 -12.90 10.30 -9.56
C GLY A 33 -12.93 8.98 -8.80
N ILE A 34 -11.88 8.17 -8.94
CA ILE A 34 -11.75 6.92 -8.20
C ILE A 34 -11.06 7.23 -6.86
N PRO A 35 -11.73 6.99 -5.71
CA PRO A 35 -11.11 7.27 -4.42
C PRO A 35 -9.97 6.29 -4.12
N VAL A 36 -8.83 6.83 -3.68
CA VAL A 36 -7.65 6.03 -3.29
C VAL A 36 -7.45 6.17 -1.80
N LEU A 37 -7.43 5.05 -1.09
CA LEU A 37 -7.24 5.04 0.36
C LEU A 37 -5.79 5.29 0.76
N GLY A 38 -4.85 4.75 -0.01
CA GLY A 38 -3.44 4.85 0.27
C GLY A 38 -2.64 3.75 -0.39
N PHE A 39 -1.44 3.50 0.13
CA PHE A 39 -0.52 2.52 -0.41
C PHE A 39 -0.26 1.39 0.58
N LEU A 40 -0.09 0.18 0.04
CA LEU A 40 0.39 -0.98 0.78
C LEU A 40 1.70 -1.43 0.14
N VAL A 41 2.78 -1.42 0.92
CA VAL A 41 4.09 -1.87 0.44
C VAL A 41 4.22 -3.37 0.63
N ASN A 42 4.46 -4.09 -0.45
CA ASN A 42 4.62 -5.54 -0.42
C ASN A 42 6.08 -5.92 -0.62
N GLY A 43 6.60 -6.80 0.24
CA GLY A 43 7.97 -7.27 0.15
C GLY A 43 8.99 -6.34 0.80
N TRP A 44 8.62 -5.66 1.88
CA TRP A 44 9.52 -4.80 2.64
C TRP A 44 10.45 -5.63 3.53
N ASP A 45 11.75 -5.41 3.42
CA ASP A 45 12.76 -6.04 4.27
C ASP A 45 13.49 -4.96 5.08
N GLU A 46 13.18 -4.87 6.37
CA GLU A 46 13.77 -3.88 7.26
C GLU A 46 15.31 -4.01 7.37
N ASN A 47 15.83 -5.22 7.24
CA ASN A 47 17.26 -5.47 7.34
C ASN A 47 18.02 -5.03 6.09
N LYS A 48 17.33 -4.99 4.95
CA LYS A 48 17.91 -4.60 3.66
C LYS A 48 17.49 -3.22 3.22
N ALA A 49 16.50 -2.62 3.90
CA ALA A 49 16.00 -1.30 3.53
C ALA A 49 17.04 -0.24 3.85
N GLY A 50 17.58 0.37 2.80
CA GLY A 50 18.54 1.46 2.90
C GLY A 50 17.85 2.82 2.79
N ASP A 51 18.67 3.87 2.70
CA ASP A 51 18.18 5.24 2.60
C ASP A 51 17.34 5.45 1.35
N LEU A 52 17.64 4.76 0.26
CA LEU A 52 16.90 4.88 -0.99
C LEU A 52 15.47 4.35 -0.84
N GLU A 53 15.31 3.18 -0.26
CA GLU A 53 14.00 2.56 -0.06
C GLU A 53 13.14 3.36 0.91
N LYS A 54 13.73 3.84 2.00
CA LYS A 54 13.04 4.68 2.98
C LYS A 54 12.67 6.04 2.39
N GLY A 55 13.56 6.60 1.57
CA GLY A 55 13.28 7.83 0.83
C GLY A 55 12.14 7.66 -0.16
N ASN A 56 12.04 6.51 -0.82
CA ASN A 56 10.93 6.21 -1.72
C ASN A 56 9.59 6.21 -0.99
N LEU A 57 9.52 5.65 0.22
CA LEU A 57 8.30 5.68 1.03
C LEU A 57 7.89 7.11 1.36
N TYR A 58 8.86 7.96 1.71
CA TYR A 58 8.61 9.37 1.96
C TYR A 58 8.01 10.06 0.73
N TYR A 59 8.55 9.78 -0.46
CA TYR A 59 8.06 10.39 -1.70
C TYR A 59 6.66 9.91 -2.08
N TYR A 60 6.30 8.66 -1.80
CA TYR A 60 4.93 8.21 -2.02
C TYR A 60 3.94 9.12 -1.30
N GLU A 61 4.17 9.35 -0.02
CA GLU A 61 3.28 10.18 0.79
C GLU A 61 3.32 11.65 0.37
N LYS A 62 4.51 12.18 0.12
CA LYS A 62 4.69 13.59 -0.21
C LYS A 62 4.11 13.97 -1.56
N LEU A 63 4.35 13.15 -2.59
CA LEU A 63 3.93 13.46 -3.96
C LEU A 63 2.45 13.19 -4.20
N THR A 64 1.86 12.26 -3.48
CA THR A 64 0.46 11.88 -3.68
C THR A 64 -0.48 12.44 -2.62
N GLY A 65 0.04 12.79 -1.46
CA GLY A 65 -0.79 13.17 -0.31
C GLY A 65 -1.52 11.99 0.31
N LEU A 66 -1.19 10.76 -0.08
CA LEU A 66 -1.85 9.54 0.38
C LEU A 66 -0.95 8.80 1.37
N PRO A 67 -1.53 8.19 2.42
CA PRO A 67 -0.72 7.51 3.43
C PRO A 67 -0.23 6.13 2.99
N ILE A 68 0.85 5.68 3.62
CA ILE A 68 1.28 4.28 3.56
C ILE A 68 0.58 3.56 4.71
N LEU A 69 -0.29 2.62 4.37
CA LEU A 69 -1.17 1.95 5.34
C LEU A 69 -0.62 0.62 5.84
N GLY A 70 0.50 0.18 5.31
CA GLY A 70 1.16 -1.00 5.78
C GLY A 70 2.38 -1.36 4.95
N LYS A 71 3.26 -2.16 5.57
CA LYS A 71 4.47 -2.69 4.93
C LYS A 71 4.53 -4.18 5.23
N LEU A 72 4.19 -5.00 4.25
CA LEU A 72 4.23 -6.44 4.40
C LEU A 72 5.66 -6.96 4.18
N PRO A 73 6.18 -7.79 5.08
CA PRO A 73 7.52 -8.33 4.92
C PRO A 73 7.62 -9.34 3.78
N VAL A 74 8.85 -9.65 3.40
CA VAL A 74 9.10 -10.76 2.48
C VAL A 74 8.74 -12.07 3.20
N LEU A 75 7.87 -12.87 2.59
CA LEU A 75 7.37 -14.10 3.19
C LEU A 75 8.00 -15.32 2.54
N THR A 76 8.19 -16.38 3.34
CA THR A 76 8.56 -17.68 2.82
C THR A 76 7.34 -18.33 2.15
N GLU A 77 7.58 -19.36 1.33
CA GLU A 77 6.50 -20.10 0.69
C GLU A 77 5.58 -20.75 1.73
N ALA A 78 6.15 -21.29 2.80
CA ALA A 78 5.38 -21.88 3.89
C ALA A 78 4.46 -20.86 4.56
N GLU A 79 4.96 -19.64 4.80
CA GLU A 79 4.16 -18.56 5.38
C GLU A 79 3.02 -18.15 4.46
N MET A 80 3.28 -18.05 3.14
CA MET A 80 2.26 -17.66 2.17
C MET A 80 1.14 -18.70 2.04
N ASN A 81 1.44 -19.96 2.35
CA ASN A 81 0.46 -21.04 2.24
C ASN A 81 -0.31 -21.32 3.52
N ASP A 82 0.00 -20.62 4.62
CA ASP A 82 -0.70 -20.79 5.90
C ASP A 82 -1.61 -19.59 6.17
N PRO A 83 -2.94 -19.76 6.08
CA PRO A 83 -3.89 -18.64 6.29
C PRO A 83 -3.79 -18.01 7.68
N LYS A 84 -3.48 -18.79 8.71
CA LYS A 84 -3.35 -18.27 10.07
C LYS A 84 -2.13 -17.37 10.21
N VAL A 85 -1.02 -17.77 9.60
CA VAL A 85 0.21 -16.98 9.60
C VAL A 85 0.01 -15.70 8.81
N LEU A 86 -0.62 -15.78 7.64
CA LEU A 86 -0.94 -14.60 6.83
C LEU A 86 -1.81 -13.60 7.59
N ALA A 87 -2.82 -14.08 8.29
CA ALA A 87 -3.69 -13.21 9.07
C ALA A 87 -2.93 -12.50 10.17
N ALA A 88 -2.07 -13.21 10.90
CA ALA A 88 -1.26 -12.63 11.97
C ALA A 88 -0.27 -11.59 11.45
N ILE A 89 0.39 -11.87 10.32
CA ILE A 89 1.34 -10.95 9.69
C ILE A 89 0.62 -9.69 9.22
N THR A 90 -0.55 -9.85 8.61
CA THR A 90 -1.36 -8.73 8.13
C THR A 90 -1.79 -7.83 9.29
N GLU A 91 -2.29 -8.40 10.38
CA GLU A 91 -2.68 -7.62 11.56
C GLU A 91 -1.51 -6.83 12.14
N LYS A 92 -0.31 -7.42 12.14
CA LYS A 92 0.88 -6.78 12.70
C LYS A 92 1.41 -5.64 11.84
N HIS A 93 1.36 -5.79 10.51
CA HIS A 93 2.05 -4.89 9.58
C HIS A 93 1.15 -3.96 8.80
N VAL A 94 -0.16 -4.17 8.80
CA VAL A 94 -1.12 -3.38 8.05
C VAL A 94 -2.08 -2.68 9.02
N GLN A 95 -2.31 -1.39 8.79
CA GLN A 95 -3.22 -0.58 9.62
C GLN A 95 -4.68 -0.85 9.21
N LEU A 96 -5.19 -2.02 9.54
CA LEU A 96 -6.52 -2.47 9.12
C LEU A 96 -7.64 -1.54 9.60
N ASP A 97 -7.57 -1.10 10.86
CA ASP A 97 -8.59 -0.18 11.42
C ASP A 97 -8.63 1.13 10.65
N ARG A 98 -7.47 1.64 10.26
CA ARG A 98 -7.37 2.88 9.49
C ARG A 98 -7.92 2.70 8.09
N ILE A 99 -7.65 1.56 7.46
CA ILE A 99 -8.20 1.22 6.14
C ILE A 99 -9.73 1.17 6.21
N LEU A 100 -10.28 0.51 7.22
CA LEU A 100 -11.72 0.41 7.40
C LEU A 100 -12.37 1.78 7.61
N LYS A 101 -11.76 2.64 8.42
CA LYS A 101 -12.26 4.00 8.65
C LYS A 101 -12.23 4.84 7.38
N LEU A 102 -11.15 4.74 6.61
CA LEU A 102 -11.04 5.46 5.34
C LEU A 102 -12.07 4.95 4.33
N ALA A 103 -12.28 3.64 4.28
CA ALA A 103 -13.25 3.03 3.37
C ALA A 103 -14.69 3.43 3.72
N GLU A 104 -15.02 3.58 5.01
CA GLU A 104 -16.34 3.99 5.45
C GLU A 104 -16.76 5.35 4.91
N GLN A 105 -15.81 6.24 4.64
CA GLN A 105 -16.09 7.56 4.07
C GLN A 105 -16.69 7.48 2.66
N TYR A 106 -16.53 6.34 1.98
CA TYR A 106 -17.01 6.12 0.62
C TYR A 106 -18.13 5.10 0.54
N ALA A 107 -18.61 4.63 1.69
CA ALA A 107 -19.69 3.64 1.75
C ALA A 107 -21.07 4.26 1.50
#